data_4edccfbc2bab4d54db8f9c734e989163
#
_entry.id   4edccfbc2bab4d54db8f9c734e989163
#
_cell.length_a   1.000
_cell.length_b   1.000
_cell.length_c   1.000
_cell.angle_alpha   90.00
_cell.angle_beta   90.00
_cell.angle_gamma   90.00
#
_symmetry.space_group_name_H-M   'P 1'
#
loop_
_entity.id
_entity.type
_entity.pdbx_description
1 polymer ?
#
loop_
_entity_poly.entity_id
_entity_poly.type
_entity_poly.pdbx_seq_one_letter_code
_entity_poly.pdbx_strand_id
1 'polypeptide(L)'
;SRTVLEAVVPYSPGSMVELLGWEPAQAASPETARAMAAAAYARARRFRPGTDVPTLGVACTAAITTDRVKRGQHRAHVAVWDGEQVRTWSLVLAKGLRDRAAEEHLVSRLVLRALAEAAHVGEVGLDLADGEAVETSAQPLSGELARLLAGQIGTLTAYDTQTFTPDDPI
;
A
#
# COMPACT_ATOMS: atom_id res chain seq x y z
N SER A 1 15.73 13.10 -7.43
CA SER A 1 14.55 12.90 -8.27
C SER A 1 13.43 13.85 -7.81
N ARG A 2 12.70 14.42 -8.75
CA ARG A 2 11.50 15.24 -8.41
C ARG A 2 10.24 14.39 -8.29
N THR A 3 10.34 13.09 -8.53
CA THR A 3 9.20 12.17 -8.62
C THR A 3 8.95 11.44 -7.29
N VAL A 4 10.01 11.02 -6.59
CA VAL A 4 9.92 10.40 -5.27
C VAL A 4 10.09 11.48 -4.20
N LEU A 5 9.08 11.67 -3.37
CA LEU A 5 9.11 12.63 -2.27
C LEU A 5 9.72 12.02 -1.02
N GLU A 6 9.36 10.79 -0.72
CA GLU A 6 9.86 10.04 0.43
C GLU A 6 9.79 8.54 0.16
N ALA A 7 10.64 7.78 0.81
CA ALA A 7 10.58 6.33 0.88
C ALA A 7 10.87 5.89 2.32
N VAL A 8 9.98 5.07 2.89
CA VAL A 8 10.08 4.56 4.26
C VAL A 8 9.99 3.04 4.22
N VAL A 9 10.87 2.38 4.96
CA VAL A 9 10.86 0.93 5.12
C VAL A 9 10.67 0.60 6.62
N PRO A 10 9.44 0.34 7.07
CA PRO A 10 9.17 -0.03 8.45
C PRO A 10 9.57 -1.50 8.67
N TYR A 11 10.83 -1.72 9.04
CA TYR A 11 11.40 -3.06 9.13
C TYR A 11 11.05 -3.81 10.41
N SER A 12 10.74 -3.10 11.49
CA SER A 12 10.36 -3.69 12.78
C SER A 12 8.89 -3.48 13.11
N PRO A 13 8.29 -4.30 14.00
CA PRO A 13 6.93 -4.04 14.50
C PRO A 13 6.77 -2.62 15.07
N GLY A 14 7.76 -2.14 15.83
CA GLY A 14 7.73 -0.79 16.38
C GLY A 14 7.73 0.31 15.33
N SER A 15 8.52 0.18 14.26
CA SER A 15 8.51 1.15 13.16
C SER A 15 7.22 1.08 12.33
N MET A 16 6.57 -0.09 12.27
CA MET A 16 5.25 -0.22 11.66
C MET A 16 4.18 0.51 12.48
N VAL A 17 4.21 0.33 13.81
CA VAL A 17 3.30 1.04 14.72
C VAL A 17 3.53 2.55 14.63
N GLU A 18 4.79 3.01 14.58
CA GLU A 18 5.09 4.43 14.43
C GLU A 18 4.56 5.01 13.11
N LEU A 19 4.64 4.24 12.02
CA LEU A 19 4.12 4.66 10.71
C LEU A 19 2.60 4.72 10.68
N LEU A 20 1.92 3.73 11.28
CA LEU A 20 0.47 3.54 11.18
C LEU A 20 -0.31 4.14 12.35
N GLY A 21 0.33 4.35 13.51
CA GLY A 21 -0.32 4.73 14.76
C GLY A 21 -0.97 3.56 15.52
N TRP A 22 -0.94 2.35 14.97
CA TRP A 22 -1.55 1.13 15.55
C TRP A 22 -0.80 -0.13 15.09
N GLU A 23 -1.00 -1.24 15.82
CA GLU A 23 -0.37 -2.52 15.49
C GLU A 23 -1.26 -3.34 14.53
N PRO A 24 -0.81 -3.61 13.30
CA PRO A 24 -1.61 -4.40 12.35
C PRO A 24 -1.70 -5.87 12.77
N ALA A 25 -2.88 -6.47 12.68
CA ALA A 25 -3.10 -7.88 12.98
C ALA A 25 -2.24 -8.82 12.12
N GLN A 26 -1.95 -8.42 10.90
CA GLN A 26 -1.05 -9.10 9.97
C GLN A 26 -0.20 -8.08 9.20
N ALA A 27 1.12 -8.18 9.34
CA ALA A 27 2.03 -7.30 8.61
C ALA A 27 1.91 -7.45 7.09
N ALA A 28 1.77 -8.68 6.57
CA ALA A 28 1.57 -8.94 5.14
C ALA A 28 0.10 -9.23 4.84
N SER A 29 -0.68 -8.18 4.70
CA SER A 29 -2.11 -8.22 4.34
C SER A 29 -2.48 -7.05 3.41
N PRO A 30 -3.61 -7.17 2.68
CA PRO A 30 -4.13 -6.06 1.87
C PRO A 30 -4.49 -4.85 2.73
N GLU A 31 -5.02 -5.06 3.94
CA GLU A 31 -5.39 -4.01 4.88
C GLU A 31 -4.17 -3.20 5.31
N THR A 32 -3.09 -3.87 5.70
CA THR A 32 -1.84 -3.22 6.08
C THR A 32 -1.23 -2.48 4.89
N ALA A 33 -1.25 -3.05 3.68
CA ALA A 33 -0.77 -2.36 2.49
C ALA A 33 -1.58 -1.08 2.22
N ARG A 34 -2.92 -1.11 2.36
CA ARG A 34 -3.78 0.07 2.20
C ARG A 34 -3.49 1.13 3.25
N ALA A 35 -3.36 0.75 4.51
CA ALA A 35 -3.04 1.69 5.60
C ALA A 35 -1.67 2.36 5.38
N MET A 36 -0.66 1.60 5.00
CA MET A 36 0.66 2.15 4.66
C MET A 36 0.60 3.09 3.45
N ALA A 37 -0.18 2.76 2.41
CA ALA A 37 -0.35 3.62 1.25
C ALA A 37 -1.06 4.93 1.62
N ALA A 38 -2.08 4.88 2.50
CA ALA A 38 -2.74 6.07 3.04
C ALA A 38 -1.76 6.94 3.84
N ALA A 39 -0.96 6.36 4.73
CA ALA A 39 0.06 7.07 5.48
C ALA A 39 1.10 7.73 4.55
N ALA A 40 1.57 7.01 3.53
CA ALA A 40 2.48 7.55 2.53
C ALA A 40 1.86 8.72 1.74
N TYR A 41 0.60 8.61 1.34
CA TYR A 41 -0.14 9.68 0.66
C TYR A 41 -0.27 10.91 1.55
N ALA A 42 -0.71 10.75 2.81
CA ALA A 42 -0.86 11.86 3.75
C ALA A 42 0.47 12.60 3.99
N ARG A 43 1.57 11.84 4.13
CA ARG A 43 2.92 12.42 4.26
C ARG A 43 3.34 13.18 3.01
N ALA A 44 3.14 12.60 1.83
CA ALA A 44 3.45 13.24 0.55
C ALA A 44 2.69 14.57 0.35
N ARG A 45 1.42 14.63 0.78
CA ARG A 45 0.62 15.86 0.76
C ARG A 45 1.16 16.94 1.71
N ARG A 46 1.71 16.56 2.86
CA ARG A 46 2.38 17.50 3.78
C ARG A 46 3.65 18.11 3.16
N PHE A 47 4.39 17.35 2.36
CA PHE A 47 5.59 17.86 1.66
C PHE A 47 5.25 18.77 0.47
N ARG A 48 4.03 18.71 -0.05
CA ARG A 48 3.55 19.49 -1.18
C ARG A 48 2.14 20.07 -0.93
N PRO A 49 1.99 20.94 0.07
CA PRO A 49 0.68 21.54 0.35
C PRO A 49 0.25 22.45 -0.82
N GLY A 50 -1.04 22.44 -1.14
CA GLY A 50 -1.65 23.36 -2.10
C GLY A 50 -1.23 23.17 -3.56
N THR A 51 -0.68 22.04 -3.95
CA THR A 51 -0.32 21.74 -5.35
C THR A 51 -1.39 20.86 -6.01
N ASP A 52 -1.71 21.16 -7.27
CA ASP A 52 -2.59 20.34 -8.11
C ASP A 52 -1.83 19.19 -8.81
N VAL A 53 -0.57 18.97 -8.41
CA VAL A 53 0.24 17.88 -8.96
C VAL A 53 -0.28 16.55 -8.42
N PRO A 54 -0.63 15.59 -9.30
CA PRO A 54 -1.03 14.26 -8.90
C PRO A 54 -0.02 13.64 -7.94
N THR A 55 -0.51 13.16 -6.82
CA THR A 55 0.32 12.56 -5.74
C THR A 55 -0.17 11.15 -5.48
N LEU A 56 0.74 10.22 -5.33
CA LEU A 56 0.43 8.84 -5.00
C LEU A 56 1.09 8.44 -3.68
N GLY A 57 0.34 7.76 -2.83
CA GLY A 57 0.88 6.96 -1.73
C GLY A 57 0.96 5.51 -2.19
N VAL A 58 2.15 4.92 -2.15
CA VAL A 58 2.38 3.54 -2.59
C VAL A 58 2.96 2.74 -1.45
N ALA A 59 2.44 1.55 -1.23
CA ALA A 59 2.98 0.64 -0.24
C ALA A 59 2.99 -0.81 -0.74
N CYS A 60 3.93 -1.57 -0.24
CA CYS A 60 4.03 -3.00 -0.48
C CYS A 60 4.28 -3.72 0.84
N THR A 61 3.52 -4.78 1.08
CA THR A 61 3.77 -5.74 2.14
C THR A 61 3.92 -7.13 1.54
N ALA A 62 4.91 -7.88 2.01
CA ALA A 62 5.15 -9.21 1.48
C ALA A 62 5.61 -10.20 2.56
N ALA A 63 5.18 -11.44 2.42
CA ALA A 63 5.69 -12.60 3.13
C ALA A 63 6.22 -13.59 2.10
N ILE A 64 7.50 -13.50 1.81
CA ILE A 64 8.20 -14.31 0.81
C ILE A 64 9.21 -15.29 1.45
N THR A 65 9.88 -16.07 0.63
CA THR A 65 10.92 -17.02 1.06
C THR A 65 11.96 -16.36 1.99
N THR A 66 12.31 -17.07 3.05
CA THR A 66 13.37 -16.69 3.98
C THR A 66 14.17 -17.96 4.33
N ASP A 67 15.32 -17.81 4.97
CA ASP A 67 16.17 -18.93 5.44
C ASP A 67 15.44 -19.87 6.42
N ARG A 68 14.35 -19.38 7.04
CA ARG A 68 13.49 -20.18 7.92
C ARG A 68 12.26 -20.65 7.16
N VAL A 69 11.94 -21.94 7.26
CA VAL A 69 10.72 -22.50 6.68
C VAL A 69 9.50 -21.88 7.34
N LYS A 70 8.76 -21.07 6.58
CA LYS A 70 7.48 -20.49 7.01
C LYS A 70 6.35 -21.47 6.73
N ARG A 71 5.40 -21.62 7.68
CA ARG A 71 4.21 -22.46 7.49
C ARG A 71 3.15 -21.83 6.61
N GLY A 72 3.09 -20.48 6.59
CA GLY A 72 2.09 -19.72 5.82
C GLY A 72 2.38 -19.68 4.30
N GLN A 73 1.40 -19.19 3.55
CA GLN A 73 1.54 -18.94 2.11
C GLN A 73 2.53 -17.79 1.87
N HIS A 74 3.25 -17.87 0.75
CA HIS A 74 4.00 -16.73 0.24
C HIS A 74 3.01 -15.79 -0.48
N ARG A 75 3.07 -14.52 -0.17
CA ARG A 75 2.14 -13.53 -0.69
C ARG A 75 2.72 -12.13 -0.71
N ALA A 76 2.22 -11.32 -1.59
CA ALA A 76 2.52 -9.90 -1.65
C ALA A 76 1.24 -9.10 -1.90
N HIS A 77 1.16 -7.94 -1.28
CA HIS A 77 0.06 -6.98 -1.47
C HIS A 77 0.67 -5.62 -1.73
N VAL A 78 0.26 -5.01 -2.83
CA VAL A 78 0.63 -3.63 -3.18
C VAL A 78 -0.63 -2.79 -3.13
N ALA A 79 -0.58 -1.64 -2.50
CA ALA A 79 -1.67 -0.67 -2.52
C ALA A 79 -1.18 0.67 -3.05
N VAL A 80 -2.04 1.34 -3.80
CA VAL A 80 -1.82 2.70 -4.30
C VAL A 80 -3.01 3.56 -3.95
N TRP A 81 -2.72 4.67 -3.28
CA TRP A 81 -3.69 5.69 -2.87
C TRP A 81 -3.46 6.95 -3.70
N ASP A 82 -4.48 7.44 -4.40
CA ASP A 82 -4.40 8.60 -5.30
C ASP A 82 -5.22 9.82 -4.83
N GLY A 83 -5.92 9.70 -3.71
CA GLY A 83 -6.79 10.73 -3.15
C GLY A 83 -8.26 10.57 -3.50
N GLU A 84 -8.61 9.76 -4.49
CA GLU A 84 -9.98 9.46 -4.90
C GLU A 84 -10.37 8.02 -4.56
N GLN A 85 -9.40 7.12 -4.64
CA GLN A 85 -9.58 5.69 -4.38
C GLN A 85 -8.29 5.08 -3.84
N VAL A 86 -8.44 3.89 -3.25
CA VAL A 86 -7.32 2.97 -3.01
C VAL A 86 -7.49 1.75 -3.90
N ARG A 87 -6.45 1.46 -4.68
CA ARG A 87 -6.35 0.23 -5.48
C ARG A 87 -5.37 -0.72 -4.83
N THR A 88 -5.68 -2.00 -4.87
CA THR A 88 -4.85 -3.04 -4.25
C THR A 88 -4.63 -4.17 -5.24
N TRP A 89 -3.39 -4.62 -5.35
CA TRP A 89 -2.95 -5.79 -6.12
C TRP A 89 -2.44 -6.83 -5.14
N SER A 90 -3.04 -8.01 -5.15
CA SER A 90 -2.70 -9.12 -4.26
C SER A 90 -2.23 -10.32 -5.08
N LEU A 91 -1.12 -10.90 -4.69
CA LEU A 91 -0.54 -12.07 -5.34
C LEU A 91 -0.21 -13.12 -4.28
N VAL A 92 -0.71 -14.33 -4.47
CA VAL A 92 -0.26 -15.52 -3.75
C VAL A 92 0.75 -16.25 -4.63
N LEU A 93 1.95 -16.46 -4.11
CA LEU A 93 3.04 -17.09 -4.85
C LEU A 93 3.05 -18.60 -4.59
N ALA A 94 3.34 -19.37 -5.63
CA ALA A 94 3.53 -20.83 -5.54
C ALA A 94 4.77 -21.14 -4.70
N LYS A 95 4.54 -21.67 -3.50
CA LYS A 95 5.59 -21.91 -2.50
C LYS A 95 6.57 -22.97 -2.98
N GLY A 96 7.86 -22.67 -2.87
CA GLY A 96 8.95 -23.59 -3.22
C GLY A 96 9.27 -23.63 -4.72
N LEU A 97 8.55 -22.85 -5.55
CA LEU A 97 8.84 -22.77 -6.99
C LEU A 97 10.02 -21.84 -7.29
N ARG A 98 10.19 -20.80 -6.49
CA ARG A 98 11.21 -19.77 -6.67
C ARG A 98 12.09 -19.66 -5.42
N ASP A 99 13.33 -19.28 -5.62
CA ASP A 99 14.18 -18.82 -4.55
C ASP A 99 13.79 -17.40 -4.07
N ARG A 100 14.46 -16.93 -3.03
CA ARG A 100 14.20 -15.61 -2.46
C ARG A 100 14.39 -14.49 -3.48
N ALA A 101 15.45 -14.54 -4.26
CA ALA A 101 15.76 -13.47 -5.24
C ALA A 101 14.71 -13.40 -6.34
N ALA A 102 14.24 -14.55 -6.82
CA ALA A 102 13.19 -14.63 -7.82
C ALA A 102 11.82 -14.15 -7.28
N GLU A 103 11.47 -14.47 -6.01
CA GLU A 103 10.27 -13.93 -5.38
C GLU A 103 10.37 -12.42 -5.15
N GLU A 104 11.52 -11.89 -4.69
CA GLU A 104 11.76 -10.45 -4.55
C GLU A 104 11.64 -9.72 -5.90
N HIS A 105 12.18 -10.32 -6.96
CA HIS A 105 12.07 -9.77 -8.30
C HIS A 105 10.59 -9.68 -8.76
N LEU A 106 9.83 -10.76 -8.56
CA LEU A 106 8.40 -10.78 -8.91
C LEU A 106 7.59 -9.74 -8.12
N VAL A 107 7.85 -9.62 -6.80
CA VAL A 107 7.22 -8.59 -5.95
C VAL A 107 7.59 -7.18 -6.41
N SER A 108 8.85 -6.94 -6.76
CA SER A 108 9.31 -5.65 -7.28
C SER A 108 8.59 -5.29 -8.59
N ARG A 109 8.41 -6.27 -9.49
CA ARG A 109 7.64 -6.06 -10.72
C ARG A 109 6.16 -5.81 -10.44
N LEU A 110 5.58 -6.44 -9.41
CA LEU A 110 4.20 -6.15 -8.99
C LEU A 110 4.05 -4.69 -8.52
N VAL A 111 5.03 -4.16 -7.77
CA VAL A 111 5.05 -2.73 -7.38
C VAL A 111 5.12 -1.83 -8.61
N LEU A 112 5.99 -2.15 -9.58
CA LEU A 112 6.10 -1.38 -10.82
C LEU A 112 4.81 -1.45 -11.65
N ARG A 113 4.16 -2.60 -11.72
CA ARG A 113 2.87 -2.77 -12.38
C ARG A 113 1.80 -1.90 -11.73
N ALA A 114 1.66 -1.98 -10.41
CA ALA A 114 0.69 -1.17 -9.67
C ALA A 114 0.90 0.34 -9.88
N LEU A 115 2.16 0.78 -9.87
CA LEU A 115 2.54 2.18 -10.16
C LEU A 115 2.20 2.58 -11.59
N ALA A 116 2.55 1.76 -12.58
CA ALA A 116 2.31 2.03 -14.00
C ALA A 116 0.81 2.14 -14.30
N GLU A 117 0.02 1.21 -13.78
CA GLU A 117 -1.45 1.23 -13.90
C GLU A 117 -2.07 2.44 -13.18
N ALA A 118 -1.56 2.79 -11.98
CA ALA A 118 -2.04 3.95 -11.22
C ALA A 118 -1.70 5.28 -11.89
N ALA A 119 -0.54 5.36 -12.52
CA ALA A 119 -0.07 6.55 -13.23
C ALA A 119 -0.53 6.60 -14.71
N HIS A 120 -1.24 5.57 -15.19
CA HIS A 120 -1.70 5.44 -16.59
C HIS A 120 -0.57 5.55 -17.62
N VAL A 121 0.61 4.98 -17.30
CA VAL A 121 1.80 5.04 -18.18
C VAL A 121 2.11 3.73 -18.89
N GLY A 122 1.28 2.70 -18.75
CA GLY A 122 1.41 1.44 -19.45
C GLY A 122 1.29 0.21 -18.55
N GLU A 123 1.60 -0.95 -19.10
CA GLU A 123 1.58 -2.24 -18.39
C GLU A 123 2.99 -2.74 -18.11
N VAL A 124 3.15 -3.40 -16.94
CA VAL A 124 4.35 -4.14 -16.57
C VAL A 124 3.98 -5.62 -16.49
N GLY A 125 4.55 -6.43 -17.38
CA GLY A 125 4.34 -7.87 -17.39
C GLY A 125 4.89 -8.52 -16.12
N LEU A 126 4.24 -9.60 -15.66
CA LEU A 126 4.68 -10.44 -14.55
C LEU A 126 4.93 -11.85 -15.08
N ASP A 127 6.02 -12.46 -14.63
CA ASP A 127 6.33 -13.86 -14.91
C ASP A 127 5.66 -14.75 -13.85
N LEU A 128 4.37 -14.97 -14.05
CA LEU A 128 3.52 -15.78 -13.17
C LEU A 128 3.61 -17.25 -13.56
N ALA A 129 3.65 -18.12 -12.56
CA ALA A 129 3.54 -19.55 -12.75
C ALA A 129 2.09 -19.98 -12.95
N ASP A 130 1.90 -21.21 -13.40
CA ASP A 130 0.57 -21.81 -13.54
C ASP A 130 -0.18 -21.77 -12.20
N GLY A 131 -1.39 -21.25 -12.21
CA GLY A 131 -2.24 -21.08 -11.04
C GLY A 131 -1.96 -19.82 -10.21
N GLU A 132 -0.94 -19.02 -10.52
CA GLU A 132 -0.76 -17.71 -9.93
C GLU A 132 -1.58 -16.67 -10.69
N ALA A 133 -2.25 -15.80 -9.97
CA ALA A 133 -3.00 -14.68 -10.53
C ALA A 133 -2.91 -13.46 -9.61
N VAL A 134 -2.90 -12.27 -10.21
CA VAL A 134 -3.01 -11.03 -9.46
C VAL A 134 -4.49 -10.70 -9.31
N GLU A 135 -4.95 -10.68 -8.06
CA GLU A 135 -6.27 -10.18 -7.71
C GLU A 135 -6.18 -8.66 -7.53
N THR A 136 -7.05 -7.93 -8.20
CA THR A 136 -7.10 -6.46 -8.11
C THR A 136 -8.43 -6.02 -7.54
N SER A 137 -8.39 -5.09 -6.61
CA SER A 137 -9.57 -4.42 -6.06
C SER A 137 -9.40 -2.91 -6.06
N ALA A 138 -10.51 -2.19 -6.19
CA ALA A 138 -10.55 -0.73 -6.08
C ALA A 138 -11.65 -0.35 -5.10
N GLN A 139 -11.35 0.55 -4.17
CA GLN A 139 -12.28 1.08 -3.20
C GLN A 139 -12.29 2.61 -3.35
N PRO A 140 -13.39 3.20 -3.81
CA PRO A 140 -13.52 4.65 -3.83
C PRO A 140 -13.51 5.19 -2.40
N LEU A 141 -12.85 6.31 -2.20
CA LEU A 141 -12.89 7.03 -0.93
C LEU A 141 -14.18 7.84 -0.84
N SER A 142 -14.77 7.90 0.36
CA SER A 142 -15.80 8.93 0.59
C SER A 142 -15.16 10.31 0.39
N GLY A 143 -15.88 11.24 -0.22
CA GLY A 143 -15.36 12.59 -0.45
C GLY A 143 -14.88 13.28 0.83
N GLU A 144 -15.49 12.97 1.97
CA GLU A 144 -15.10 13.50 3.29
C GLU A 144 -13.78 12.88 3.79
N LEU A 145 -13.60 11.55 3.64
CA LEU A 145 -12.34 10.88 3.99
C LEU A 145 -11.18 11.40 3.13
N ALA A 146 -11.40 11.56 1.83
CA ALA A 146 -10.40 12.14 0.94
C ALA A 146 -10.01 13.57 1.38
N ARG A 147 -10.99 14.38 1.78
CA ARG A 147 -10.77 15.76 2.27
C ARG A 147 -10.02 15.79 3.61
N LEU A 148 -10.33 14.85 4.53
CA LEU A 148 -9.62 14.71 5.80
C LEU A 148 -8.15 14.40 5.56
N LEU A 149 -7.88 13.39 4.73
CA LEU A 149 -6.51 12.96 4.41
C LEU A 149 -5.73 13.99 3.59
N ALA A 150 -6.43 14.81 2.81
CA ALA A 150 -5.84 15.97 2.13
C ALA A 150 -5.61 17.18 3.05
N GLY A 151 -6.02 17.11 4.33
CA GLY A 151 -5.92 18.21 5.28
C GLY A 151 -6.88 19.37 4.98
N GLN A 152 -7.92 19.13 4.19
CA GLN A 152 -8.93 20.14 3.83
C GLN A 152 -10.03 20.28 4.90
N ILE A 153 -10.23 19.27 5.71
CA ILE A 153 -11.08 19.27 6.90
C ILE A 153 -10.29 18.71 8.09
N GLY A 154 -10.60 19.14 9.28
CA GLY A 154 -9.90 18.72 10.51
C GLY A 154 -10.45 17.43 11.09
N THR A 155 -11.72 17.12 10.84
CA THR A 155 -12.43 15.98 11.42
C THR A 155 -13.38 15.34 10.43
N LEU A 156 -13.63 14.06 10.60
CA LEU A 156 -14.66 13.30 9.89
C LEU A 156 -15.60 12.71 10.94
N THR A 157 -16.90 12.93 10.78
CA THR A 157 -17.92 12.29 11.61
C THR A 157 -18.47 11.08 10.86
N ALA A 158 -18.21 9.88 11.37
CA ALA A 158 -18.79 8.66 10.82
C ALA A 158 -20.27 8.54 11.24
N TYR A 159 -21.04 7.79 10.47
CA TYR A 159 -22.47 7.53 10.73
C TYR A 159 -22.75 6.89 12.09
N ASP A 160 -21.73 6.40 12.77
CA ASP A 160 -21.80 5.69 14.05
C ASP A 160 -21.32 6.55 15.23
N THR A 161 -21.41 7.87 15.13
CA THR A 161 -21.07 8.85 16.18
C THR A 161 -19.56 8.88 16.58
N GLN A 162 -18.69 8.22 15.88
CA GLN A 162 -17.25 8.36 16.08
C GLN A 162 -16.73 9.54 15.27
N THR A 163 -15.97 10.40 15.93
CA THR A 163 -15.27 11.52 15.28
C THR A 163 -13.82 11.12 15.06
N PHE A 164 -13.36 11.21 13.83
CA PHE A 164 -11.98 10.94 13.48
C PHE A 164 -11.24 12.24 13.22
N THR A 165 -10.00 12.33 13.68
CA THR A 165 -9.07 13.41 13.36
C THR A 165 -7.94 12.87 12.48
N PRO A 166 -7.11 13.73 11.85
CA PRO A 166 -5.96 13.26 11.08
C PRO A 166 -4.95 12.43 11.88
N ASP A 167 -5.00 12.51 13.21
CA ASP A 167 -4.12 11.78 14.13
C ASP A 167 -4.78 10.50 14.68
N ASP A 168 -6.06 10.26 14.38
CA ASP A 168 -6.73 9.03 14.77
C ASP A 168 -6.22 7.86 13.90
N PRO A 169 -5.94 6.69 14.49
CA PRO A 169 -5.62 5.49 13.73
C PRO A 169 -6.86 5.05 12.92
N ILE A 170 -6.66 4.80 11.64
CA ILE A 170 -7.68 4.29 10.71
C ILE A 170 -7.68 2.77 10.72
#